data_b7ad47aa2130ff8d71125e094cf36e78
#
_entry.id   b7ad47aa2130ff8d71125e094cf36e78
#
_cell.length_a   1.000
_cell.length_b   1.000
_cell.length_c   1.000
_cell.angle_alpha   90.00
_cell.angle_beta   90.00
_cell.angle_gamma   90.00
#
_symmetry.space_group_name_H-M   'P 1'
#
loop_
_entity.id
_entity.type
_entity.pdbx_description
1 polymer ?
#
loop_
_entity_poly.entity_id
_entity_poly.type
_entity_poly.pdbx_seq_one_letter_code
_entity_poly.pdbx_strand_id
1 'polypeptide(L)'
;MKKIFCITGLLVLFGFTKQTGVYDLSVTTPEGNELSLSAFEGKKLMIIILPATTTDADSALLQQLATLNVSYKDSITMIGIPSYEDGFEDDDASYLLDFYHTYFDESFVLAGGMHTRKTSEQQAALFSYLTHAEQNGYFDDDVQGTGEKFFIGTDGSLKGISAAAADFNEDIFINMINN
;
A
#
# COMPACT_ATOMS: atom_id res chain seq x y z
N MET A 1 24.72 -37.22 54.46
CA MET A 1 24.40 -35.86 54.06
C MET A 1 24.13 -35.90 52.56
N LYS A 2 22.84 -35.86 52.13
CA LYS A 2 22.44 -35.84 50.71
C LYS A 2 22.29 -34.37 50.24
N LYS A 3 23.10 -33.94 49.30
CA LYS A 3 22.98 -32.60 48.71
C LYS A 3 21.87 -32.66 47.64
N ILE A 4 20.79 -31.90 47.84
CA ILE A 4 19.73 -31.68 46.88
C ILE A 4 20.19 -30.55 45.96
N PHE A 5 20.36 -30.87 44.68
CA PHE A 5 20.67 -29.88 43.63
C PHE A 5 19.35 -29.35 43.07
N CYS A 6 19.03 -28.12 43.39
CA CYS A 6 17.84 -27.44 42.84
C CYS A 6 18.20 -26.85 41.47
N ILE A 7 17.73 -27.47 40.39
CA ILE A 7 17.87 -26.92 39.04
C ILE A 7 16.73 -25.93 38.83
N THR A 8 17.04 -24.65 38.92
CA THR A 8 16.09 -23.57 38.56
C THR A 8 16.05 -23.47 37.05
N GLY A 9 15.02 -24.06 36.43
CA GLY A 9 14.78 -23.95 35.00
C GLY A 9 14.38 -22.51 34.65
N LEU A 10 15.22 -21.81 33.89
CA LEU A 10 14.91 -20.52 33.30
C LEU A 10 13.95 -20.73 32.13
N LEU A 11 12.65 -20.41 32.31
CA LEU A 11 11.65 -20.43 31.26
C LEU A 11 11.83 -19.18 30.36
N VAL A 12 12.48 -19.34 29.23
CA VAL A 12 12.57 -18.28 28.21
C VAL A 12 11.24 -18.22 27.47
N LEU A 13 10.41 -17.25 27.82
CA LEU A 13 9.22 -16.94 27.07
C LEU A 13 9.66 -16.25 25.76
N PHE A 14 9.67 -17.00 24.67
CA PHE A 14 9.72 -16.41 23.33
C PHE A 14 8.39 -15.68 23.10
N GLY A 15 8.37 -14.38 23.31
CA GLY A 15 7.28 -13.54 22.86
C GLY A 15 7.23 -13.57 21.33
N PHE A 16 6.21 -14.19 20.76
CA PHE A 16 5.90 -14.00 19.34
C PHE A 16 5.45 -12.55 19.18
N THR A 17 6.32 -11.68 18.69
CA THR A 17 5.90 -10.38 18.19
C THR A 17 5.06 -10.66 16.93
N LYS A 18 3.75 -10.35 16.96
CA LYS A 18 2.92 -10.36 15.77
C LYS A 18 3.61 -9.41 14.77
N GLN A 19 3.98 -9.92 13.62
CA GLN A 19 4.50 -9.08 12.54
C GLN A 19 3.38 -8.12 12.13
N THR A 20 3.64 -6.82 12.17
CA THR A 20 2.70 -5.80 11.73
C THR A 20 2.42 -6.02 10.24
N GLY A 21 1.15 -6.11 9.87
CA GLY A 21 0.73 -6.18 8.48
C GLY A 21 0.09 -4.87 8.06
N VAL A 22 -0.25 -4.74 6.78
CA VAL A 22 -0.92 -3.53 6.25
C VAL A 22 -2.23 -3.22 7.01
N TYR A 23 -2.96 -4.23 7.46
CA TYR A 23 -4.23 -4.03 8.17
C TYR A 23 -4.09 -3.45 9.58
N ASP A 24 -2.89 -3.43 10.15
CA ASP A 24 -2.62 -2.76 11.44
C ASP A 24 -2.33 -1.25 11.26
N LEU A 25 -2.35 -0.74 10.02
CA LEU A 25 -2.02 0.63 9.65
C LEU A 25 -3.26 1.44 9.25
N SER A 26 -3.09 2.75 9.15
CA SER A 26 -4.11 3.69 8.68
C SER A 26 -3.53 4.60 7.59
N VAL A 27 -4.40 5.13 6.76
CA VAL A 27 -4.11 6.20 5.80
C VAL A 27 -5.04 7.38 6.07
N THR A 28 -4.71 8.55 5.54
CA THR A 28 -5.59 9.72 5.61
C THR A 28 -6.41 9.80 4.33
N THR A 29 -7.72 10.09 4.43
CA THR A 29 -8.55 10.38 3.26
C THR A 29 -8.23 11.78 2.70
N PRO A 30 -8.67 12.12 1.46
CA PRO A 30 -8.50 13.47 0.92
C PRO A 30 -9.11 14.57 1.79
N GLU A 31 -10.17 14.26 2.56
CA GLU A 31 -10.83 15.19 3.49
C GLU A 31 -10.11 15.30 4.85
N GLY A 32 -8.98 14.60 5.03
CA GLY A 32 -8.19 14.61 6.26
C GLY A 32 -8.66 13.67 7.36
N ASN A 33 -9.61 12.76 7.08
CA ASN A 33 -10.06 11.76 8.05
C ASN A 33 -9.14 10.54 8.06
N GLU A 34 -9.03 9.88 9.21
CA GLU A 34 -8.33 8.61 9.30
C GLU A 34 -9.17 7.47 8.71
N LEU A 35 -8.56 6.68 7.82
CA LEU A 35 -9.09 5.43 7.27
C LEU A 35 -8.21 4.28 7.74
N SER A 36 -8.71 3.47 8.67
CA SER A 36 -8.02 2.26 9.10
C SER A 36 -8.05 1.20 8.00
N LEU A 37 -6.88 0.65 7.65
CA LEU A 37 -6.80 -0.43 6.67
C LEU A 37 -7.35 -1.76 7.19
N SER A 38 -7.61 -1.87 8.50
CA SER A 38 -8.36 -3.01 9.08
C SER A 38 -9.79 -3.14 8.53
N ALA A 39 -10.37 -2.06 7.98
CA ALA A 39 -11.66 -2.11 7.29
C ALA A 39 -11.65 -3.03 6.05
N PHE A 40 -10.47 -3.35 5.55
CA PHE A 40 -10.27 -4.23 4.39
C PHE A 40 -9.70 -5.60 4.78
N GLU A 41 -9.65 -5.95 6.06
CA GLU A 41 -9.10 -7.23 6.52
C GLU A 41 -9.77 -8.41 5.80
N GLY A 42 -8.93 -9.34 5.34
CA GLY A 42 -9.38 -10.50 4.55
C GLY A 42 -9.61 -10.24 3.06
N LYS A 43 -9.43 -9.00 2.58
CA LYS A 43 -9.46 -8.66 1.14
C LYS A 43 -8.05 -8.51 0.61
N LYS A 44 -7.84 -8.74 -0.68
CA LYS A 44 -6.61 -8.32 -1.34
C LYS A 44 -6.64 -6.81 -1.57
N LEU A 45 -5.48 -6.15 -1.43
CA LEU A 45 -5.35 -4.74 -1.75
C LEU A 45 -4.29 -4.53 -2.84
N MET A 46 -4.50 -3.53 -3.68
CA MET A 46 -3.49 -2.96 -4.55
C MET A 46 -3.34 -1.49 -4.20
N ILE A 47 -2.20 -1.13 -3.63
CA ILE A 47 -1.83 0.24 -3.32
C ILE A 47 -1.08 0.80 -4.51
N ILE A 48 -1.47 1.98 -4.99
CA ILE A 48 -0.99 2.56 -6.25
C ILE A 48 -0.56 4.00 -6.00
N ILE A 49 0.62 4.38 -6.51
CA ILE A 49 1.03 5.78 -6.54
C ILE A 49 0.31 6.48 -7.68
N LEU A 50 -0.54 7.44 -7.34
CA LEU A 50 -1.28 8.24 -8.34
C LEU A 50 -0.44 9.40 -8.87
N PRO A 51 -0.68 9.84 -10.12
CA PRO A 51 -0.04 11.02 -10.67
C PRO A 51 -0.48 12.28 -9.93
N ALA A 52 0.45 13.18 -9.66
CA ALA A 52 0.20 14.49 -9.05
C ALA A 52 0.02 15.61 -10.11
N THR A 53 -0.09 15.26 -11.39
CA THR A 53 -0.31 16.17 -12.51
C THR A 53 -1.47 15.69 -13.38
N THR A 54 -1.83 16.46 -14.41
CA THR A 54 -2.99 16.17 -15.27
C THR A 54 -2.60 16.12 -16.77
N THR A 55 -1.43 15.54 -17.04
CA THR A 55 -0.96 15.35 -18.41
C THR A 55 -1.76 14.28 -19.17
N ASP A 56 -1.57 14.19 -20.49
CA ASP A 56 -2.18 13.12 -21.27
C ASP A 56 -1.70 11.72 -20.82
N ALA A 57 -0.43 11.62 -20.39
CA ALA A 57 0.11 10.37 -19.86
C ALA A 57 -0.55 9.98 -18.54
N ASP A 58 -0.80 10.94 -17.64
CA ASP A 58 -1.52 10.72 -16.37
C ASP A 58 -2.96 10.30 -16.63
N SER A 59 -3.63 10.97 -17.56
CA SER A 59 -4.98 10.63 -17.99
C SER A 59 -5.06 9.20 -18.53
N ALA A 60 -4.08 8.79 -19.33
CA ALA A 60 -4.00 7.44 -19.87
C ALA A 60 -3.79 6.39 -18.77
N LEU A 61 -2.93 6.67 -17.78
CA LEU A 61 -2.73 5.80 -16.61
C LEU A 61 -4.02 5.66 -15.80
N LEU A 62 -4.70 6.78 -15.46
CA LEU A 62 -5.94 6.75 -14.69
C LEU A 62 -7.04 5.99 -15.43
N GLN A 63 -7.15 6.14 -16.77
CA GLN A 63 -8.10 5.38 -17.57
C GLN A 63 -7.82 3.87 -17.55
N GLN A 64 -6.55 3.46 -17.57
CA GLN A 64 -6.18 2.05 -17.44
C GLN A 64 -6.53 1.51 -16.05
N LEU A 65 -6.22 2.27 -14.98
CA LEU A 65 -6.56 1.91 -13.60
C LEU A 65 -8.07 1.80 -13.39
N ALA A 66 -8.86 2.72 -13.97
CA ALA A 66 -10.31 2.68 -13.92
C ALA A 66 -10.87 1.41 -14.59
N THR A 67 -10.34 1.07 -15.77
CA THR A 67 -10.72 -0.15 -16.49
C THR A 67 -10.40 -1.40 -15.67
N LEU A 68 -9.23 -1.42 -15.05
CA LEU A 68 -8.79 -2.50 -14.18
C LEU A 68 -9.68 -2.62 -12.94
N ASN A 69 -9.99 -1.49 -12.30
CA ASN A 69 -10.86 -1.46 -11.12
C ASN A 69 -12.24 -2.05 -11.43
N VAL A 70 -12.87 -1.62 -12.52
CA VAL A 70 -14.17 -2.16 -12.96
C VAL A 70 -14.10 -3.68 -13.17
N SER A 71 -12.99 -4.16 -13.74
CA SER A 71 -12.83 -5.58 -14.07
C SER A 71 -12.59 -6.47 -12.83
N TYR A 72 -11.96 -5.93 -11.78
CA TYR A 72 -11.45 -6.72 -10.65
C TYR A 72 -11.91 -6.26 -9.27
N LYS A 73 -12.83 -5.28 -9.14
CA LYS A 73 -13.31 -4.73 -7.86
C LYS A 73 -13.89 -5.78 -6.89
N ASP A 74 -14.36 -6.92 -7.41
CA ASP A 74 -14.85 -8.03 -6.58
C ASP A 74 -13.72 -8.92 -6.05
N SER A 75 -12.52 -8.84 -6.64
CA SER A 75 -11.35 -9.65 -6.31
C SER A 75 -10.28 -8.91 -5.54
N ILE A 76 -10.13 -7.60 -5.78
CA ILE A 76 -9.10 -6.76 -5.16
C ILE A 76 -9.63 -5.34 -4.93
N THR A 77 -9.34 -4.76 -3.79
CA THR A 77 -9.62 -3.34 -3.51
C THR A 77 -8.41 -2.50 -3.91
N MET A 78 -8.63 -1.48 -4.74
CA MET A 78 -7.59 -0.54 -5.16
C MET A 78 -7.60 0.69 -4.28
N ILE A 79 -6.41 1.11 -3.82
CA ILE A 79 -6.19 2.31 -3.00
C ILE A 79 -5.17 3.18 -3.71
N GLY A 80 -5.59 4.34 -4.18
CA GLY A 80 -4.74 5.29 -4.87
C GLY A 80 -4.23 6.37 -3.91
N ILE A 81 -2.94 6.67 -3.98
CA ILE A 81 -2.23 7.59 -3.08
C ILE A 81 -1.34 8.51 -3.90
N PRO A 82 -1.57 9.83 -3.94
CA PRO A 82 -0.62 10.77 -4.52
C PRO A 82 0.60 10.94 -3.60
N SER A 83 1.79 11.13 -4.20
CA SER A 83 3.07 11.23 -3.50
C SER A 83 3.59 12.66 -3.49
N TYR A 84 4.00 13.16 -2.32
CA TYR A 84 4.67 14.45 -2.20
C TYR A 84 6.00 14.48 -2.98
N GLU A 85 6.72 13.35 -3.00
CA GLU A 85 7.98 13.24 -3.75
C GLU A 85 7.78 13.20 -5.26
N ASP A 86 6.55 12.94 -5.74
CA ASP A 86 6.19 12.96 -7.16
C ASP A 86 5.44 14.23 -7.55
N GLY A 87 5.46 15.26 -6.67
CA GLY A 87 4.95 16.61 -6.96
C GLY A 87 3.53 16.89 -6.46
N PHE A 88 2.96 16.04 -5.61
CA PHE A 88 1.71 16.38 -4.92
C PHE A 88 1.95 17.55 -3.95
N GLU A 89 1.05 18.52 -3.96
CA GLU A 89 1.02 19.63 -3.01
C GLU A 89 -0.39 19.76 -2.42
N ASP A 90 -0.49 20.14 -1.14
CA ASP A 90 -1.78 20.23 -0.44
C ASP A 90 -2.71 21.30 -1.08
N ASP A 91 -2.14 22.35 -1.66
CA ASP A 91 -2.89 23.38 -2.36
C ASP A 91 -3.61 22.89 -3.61
N ASP A 92 -3.11 21.81 -4.24
CA ASP A 92 -3.67 21.18 -5.42
C ASP A 92 -4.62 20.02 -5.08
N ALA A 93 -4.75 19.64 -3.80
CA ALA A 93 -5.48 18.45 -3.38
C ALA A 93 -6.93 18.42 -3.90
N SER A 94 -7.65 19.55 -3.79
CA SER A 94 -9.05 19.64 -4.26
C SER A 94 -9.15 19.47 -5.78
N TYR A 95 -8.27 20.10 -6.53
CA TYR A 95 -8.25 20.00 -7.99
C TYR A 95 -7.91 18.58 -8.46
N LEU A 96 -6.91 17.95 -7.83
CA LEU A 96 -6.54 16.57 -8.16
C LEU A 96 -7.63 15.57 -7.76
N LEU A 97 -8.31 15.79 -6.64
CA LEU A 97 -9.45 14.97 -6.23
C LEU A 97 -10.57 15.01 -7.27
N ASP A 98 -10.95 16.20 -7.73
CA ASP A 98 -11.93 16.36 -8.81
C ASP A 98 -11.48 15.66 -10.09
N PHE A 99 -10.18 15.75 -10.42
CA PHE A 99 -9.60 15.08 -11.58
C PHE A 99 -9.69 13.55 -11.44
N TYR A 100 -9.33 12.96 -10.28
CA TYR A 100 -9.44 11.52 -10.07
C TYR A 100 -10.90 11.05 -10.13
N HIS A 101 -11.86 11.81 -9.61
CA HIS A 101 -13.29 11.50 -9.69
C HIS A 101 -13.85 11.50 -11.13
N THR A 102 -13.13 12.03 -12.11
CA THR A 102 -13.52 11.85 -13.52
C THR A 102 -13.28 10.43 -14.03
N TYR A 103 -12.43 9.64 -13.34
CA TYR A 103 -12.05 8.29 -13.73
C TYR A 103 -12.60 7.22 -12.79
N PHE A 104 -12.67 7.50 -11.50
CA PHE A 104 -12.97 6.49 -10.46
C PHE A 104 -14.34 6.72 -9.82
N ASP A 105 -15.04 5.61 -9.62
CA ASP A 105 -16.23 5.54 -8.77
C ASP A 105 -15.86 5.23 -7.30
N GLU A 106 -16.87 5.09 -6.44
CA GLU A 106 -16.71 4.79 -5.00
C GLU A 106 -16.04 3.44 -4.71
N SER A 107 -15.88 2.56 -5.70
CA SER A 107 -15.21 1.27 -5.51
C SER A 107 -13.68 1.40 -5.50
N PHE A 108 -13.15 2.51 -6.01
CA PHE A 108 -11.74 2.87 -5.94
C PHE A 108 -11.52 3.80 -4.75
N VAL A 109 -10.68 3.38 -3.80
CA VAL A 109 -10.41 4.15 -2.59
C VAL A 109 -9.35 5.21 -2.88
N LEU A 110 -9.67 6.48 -2.68
CA LEU A 110 -8.71 7.58 -2.76
C LEU A 110 -8.19 7.92 -1.37
N ALA A 111 -6.88 8.01 -1.22
CA ALA A 111 -6.22 8.53 -0.02
C ALA A 111 -5.65 9.93 -0.27
N GLY A 112 -5.39 10.65 0.80
CA GLY A 112 -4.68 11.94 0.76
C GLY A 112 -3.20 11.76 0.41
N GLY A 113 -2.51 12.85 0.14
CA GLY A 113 -1.08 12.86 -0.17
C GLY A 113 -0.22 12.27 0.94
N MET A 114 0.83 11.54 0.56
CA MET A 114 1.74 10.93 1.52
C MET A 114 3.20 11.08 1.10
N HIS A 115 4.09 11.13 2.10
CA HIS A 115 5.51 10.90 1.88
C HIS A 115 5.75 9.40 1.68
N THR A 116 6.21 9.03 0.49
CA THR A 116 6.29 7.63 0.07
C THR A 116 7.70 7.07 0.13
N ARG A 117 8.73 7.92 -0.05
CA ARG A 117 10.12 7.46 -0.23
C ARG A 117 10.87 7.31 1.09
N LYS A 118 11.80 6.35 1.13
CA LYS A 118 12.71 6.09 2.27
C LYS A 118 13.59 7.31 2.63
N THR A 119 13.86 8.17 1.67
CA THR A 119 14.66 9.38 1.88
C THR A 119 13.92 10.50 2.62
N SER A 120 12.60 10.38 2.76
CA SER A 120 11.79 11.34 3.51
C SER A 120 11.86 11.05 5.01
N GLU A 121 12.22 12.04 5.82
CA GLU A 121 12.15 11.96 7.29
C GLU A 121 10.69 11.82 7.79
N GLN A 122 9.72 12.10 6.91
CA GLN A 122 8.27 12.03 7.19
C GLN A 122 7.60 10.86 6.47
N GLN A 123 8.38 9.84 6.03
CA GLN A 123 7.80 8.69 5.34
C GLN A 123 6.59 8.12 6.10
N ALA A 124 5.46 8.00 5.42
CA ALA A 124 4.24 7.46 6.02
C ALA A 124 4.44 6.00 6.47
N ALA A 125 3.80 5.63 7.60
CA ALA A 125 3.94 4.28 8.17
C ALA A 125 3.60 3.17 7.18
N LEU A 126 2.62 3.38 6.29
CA LEU A 126 2.28 2.46 5.21
C LEU A 126 3.48 2.23 4.28
N PHE A 127 4.12 3.31 3.82
CA PHE A 127 5.27 3.18 2.92
C PHE A 127 6.53 2.71 3.64
N SER A 128 6.69 3.04 4.93
CA SER A 128 7.73 2.41 5.74
C SER A 128 7.57 0.88 5.75
N TYR A 129 6.35 0.37 5.93
CA TYR A 129 6.08 -1.06 5.83
C TYR A 129 6.37 -1.61 4.42
N LEU A 130 5.91 -0.94 3.37
CA LEU A 130 6.00 -1.43 2.00
C LEU A 130 7.45 -1.48 1.46
N THR A 131 8.34 -0.63 1.98
CA THR A 131 9.69 -0.43 1.43
C THR A 131 10.83 -0.98 2.30
N HIS A 132 10.57 -1.43 3.54
CA HIS A 132 11.61 -1.92 4.44
C HIS A 132 11.44 -3.41 4.74
N ALA A 133 12.44 -4.22 4.36
CA ALA A 133 12.41 -5.67 4.52
C ALA A 133 12.28 -6.13 5.99
N GLU A 134 12.80 -5.37 6.95
CA GLU A 134 12.62 -5.67 8.37
C GLU A 134 11.17 -5.57 8.84
N GLN A 135 10.32 -4.84 8.12
CA GLN A 135 8.90 -4.70 8.42
C GLN A 135 8.02 -5.66 7.62
N ASN A 136 8.26 -5.78 6.29
CA ASN A 136 7.45 -6.59 5.39
C ASN A 136 7.97 -8.03 5.19
N GLY A 137 9.21 -8.30 5.56
CA GLY A 137 9.83 -9.62 5.53
C GLY A 137 10.51 -9.99 4.20
N TYR A 138 10.38 -9.18 3.13
CA TYR A 138 10.84 -9.56 1.79
C TYR A 138 11.49 -8.44 0.98
N PHE A 139 10.85 -7.27 0.88
CA PHE A 139 11.20 -6.22 -0.07
C PHE A 139 11.89 -5.06 0.62
N ASP A 140 13.04 -4.63 0.10
CA ASP A 140 13.83 -3.51 0.60
C ASP A 140 14.10 -2.47 -0.49
N ASP A 141 13.13 -2.27 -1.37
CA ASP A 141 13.20 -1.31 -2.46
C ASP A 141 12.49 -0.02 -2.10
N ASP A 142 13.00 1.13 -2.59
CA ASP A 142 12.33 2.42 -2.45
C ASP A 142 11.23 2.58 -3.52
N VAL A 143 10.26 3.44 -3.24
CA VAL A 143 9.22 3.81 -4.21
C VAL A 143 9.86 4.44 -5.44
N GLN A 144 9.52 3.92 -6.61
CA GLN A 144 10.06 4.41 -7.89
C GLN A 144 9.27 5.59 -8.45
N GLY A 145 7.98 5.72 -8.09
CA GLY A 145 7.13 6.85 -8.44
C GLY A 145 5.75 6.49 -8.97
N THR A 146 5.15 7.48 -9.62
CA THR A 146 3.78 7.40 -10.17
C THR A 146 3.56 6.13 -10.98
N GLY A 147 2.46 5.45 -10.70
CA GLY A 147 2.06 4.20 -11.37
C GLY A 147 2.64 2.93 -10.76
N GLU A 148 3.54 3.01 -9.77
CA GLU A 148 4.00 1.82 -9.04
C GLU A 148 2.88 1.23 -8.19
N LYS A 149 2.84 -0.11 -8.11
CA LYS A 149 1.77 -0.87 -7.48
C LYS A 149 2.34 -1.87 -6.49
N PHE A 150 1.72 -1.92 -5.30
CA PHE A 150 2.05 -2.85 -4.22
C PHE A 150 0.86 -3.78 -3.99
N PHE A 151 1.09 -5.08 -4.07
CA PHE A 151 0.05 -6.11 -3.91
C PHE A 151 0.08 -6.68 -2.50
N ILE A 152 -1.06 -6.59 -1.81
CA ILE A 152 -1.25 -7.08 -0.46
C ILE A 152 -2.18 -8.29 -0.50
N GLY A 153 -1.76 -9.36 0.15
CA GLY A 153 -2.59 -10.57 0.30
C GLY A 153 -3.69 -10.41 1.34
N THR A 154 -4.60 -11.36 1.37
CA THR A 154 -5.71 -11.41 2.34
C THR A 154 -5.25 -11.49 3.80
N ASP A 155 -3.99 -11.86 4.04
CA ASP A 155 -3.32 -11.90 5.34
C ASP A 155 -2.64 -10.57 5.74
N GLY A 156 -2.76 -9.52 4.91
CA GLY A 156 -2.15 -8.21 5.13
C GLY A 156 -0.66 -8.14 4.80
N SER A 157 -0.06 -9.21 4.28
CA SER A 157 1.35 -9.22 3.91
C SER A 157 1.57 -8.71 2.48
N LEU A 158 2.72 -8.03 2.25
CA LEU A 158 3.15 -7.64 0.92
C LEU A 158 3.51 -8.88 0.10
N LYS A 159 2.89 -9.06 -1.06
CA LYS A 159 3.08 -10.21 -1.96
C LYS A 159 3.93 -9.89 -3.18
N GLY A 160 3.97 -8.64 -3.61
CA GLY A 160 4.74 -8.22 -4.76
C GLY A 160 4.65 -6.74 -5.04
N ILE A 161 5.57 -6.27 -5.86
CA ILE A 161 5.65 -4.90 -6.35
C ILE A 161 5.69 -4.96 -7.88
N SER A 162 4.94 -4.09 -8.54
CA SER A 162 4.95 -3.94 -9.98
C SER A 162 5.34 -2.52 -10.34
N ALA A 163 6.36 -2.38 -11.17
CA ALA A 163 6.83 -1.09 -11.63
C ALA A 163 5.75 -0.28 -12.37
N ALA A 164 5.92 1.03 -12.43
CA ALA A 164 5.01 1.95 -13.13
C ALA A 164 4.76 1.56 -14.59
N ALA A 165 5.81 1.15 -15.30
CA ALA A 165 5.76 0.81 -16.73
C ALA A 165 5.29 -0.63 -17.02
N ALA A 166 4.98 -1.44 -15.99
CA ALA A 166 4.52 -2.81 -16.20
C ALA A 166 3.13 -2.81 -16.84
N ASP A 167 2.96 -3.64 -17.86
CA ASP A 167 1.68 -3.82 -18.55
C ASP A 167 0.68 -4.51 -17.61
N PHE A 168 -0.52 -3.96 -17.50
CA PHE A 168 -1.62 -4.53 -16.73
C PHE A 168 -2.13 -5.88 -17.29
N ASN A 169 -1.73 -6.25 -18.49
CA ASN A 169 -2.08 -7.50 -19.14
C ASN A 169 -1.02 -8.60 -18.96
N GLU A 170 0.08 -8.32 -18.24
CA GLU A 170 1.08 -9.35 -17.96
C GLU A 170 0.50 -10.46 -17.07
N ASP A 171 0.80 -11.72 -17.40
CA ASP A 171 0.33 -12.88 -16.65
C ASP A 171 0.68 -12.80 -15.16
N ILE A 172 1.84 -12.22 -14.81
CA ILE A 172 2.27 -12.00 -13.42
C ILE A 172 1.29 -11.10 -12.69
N PHE A 173 0.90 -9.97 -13.32
CA PHE A 173 -0.05 -9.02 -12.76
C PHE A 173 -1.43 -9.66 -12.52
N ILE A 174 -1.96 -10.33 -13.54
CA ILE A 174 -3.24 -11.02 -13.46
C ILE A 174 -3.20 -12.15 -12.41
N ASN A 175 -2.09 -12.87 -12.31
CA ASN A 175 -1.92 -13.90 -11.29
C ASN A 175 -1.90 -13.33 -9.86
N MET A 176 -1.31 -12.15 -9.62
CA MET A 176 -1.34 -11.49 -8.30
C MET A 176 -2.76 -11.09 -7.88
N ILE A 177 -3.60 -10.70 -8.84
CA ILE A 177 -5.00 -10.38 -8.57
C ILE A 177 -5.82 -11.65 -8.26
N ASN A 178 -5.59 -12.74 -9.01
CA ASN A 178 -6.43 -13.94 -8.95
C ASN A 178 -6.01 -14.95 -7.88
N ASN A 179 -4.74 -14.98 -7.46
CA ASN A 179 -4.22 -15.91 -6.44
C ASN A 179 -4.00 -15.25 -5.09
#